data_51369d35c211964b8138e7555a98cc1d
#
_entry.id   51369d35c211964b8138e7555a98cc1d
#
_cell.length_a   1.000
_cell.length_b   1.000
_cell.length_c   1.000
_cell.angle_alpha   90.00
_cell.angle_beta   90.00
_cell.angle_gamma   90.00
#
_symmetry.space_group_name_H-M   'P 1'
#
loop_
_entity.id
_entity.type
_entity.pdbx_description
1 polymer ?
#
loop_
_entity_poly.entity_id
_entity_poly.type
_entity_poly.pdbx_seq_one_letter_code
_entity_poly.pdbx_strand_id
1 'polypeptide(L)'
;MPLSDTAVRSAKATDKPYKLPDEKGLFLLVHPNGSKYWRQKYRFGGKEKLLSLGVYPDTGLKDARQRRDAARKLLADGVDPGEHRKAAKAVKVERAANSFEVIGREWFEKNRETWAASHADKIIKRLENDVFPWLGGKAIAEITAPDVLSVLRRIEGRGTLDTAHRAGGNCSQIFRYAIATGRADRDPVPDLRGALPPAR
;
A
#
# COMPACT_ATOMS: atom_id res chain seq x y z
N MET A 1 -30.22 -24.39 1.45
CA MET A 1 -29.49 -24.70 0.19
C MET A 1 -28.44 -23.62 -0.04
N PRO A 2 -27.26 -23.97 -0.54
CA PRO A 2 -26.26 -22.98 -0.89
C PRO A 2 -26.78 -22.06 -2.02
N LEU A 3 -26.34 -20.80 -2.03
CA LEU A 3 -26.68 -19.84 -3.07
C LEU A 3 -26.12 -20.28 -4.44
N SER A 4 -26.83 -19.93 -5.50
CA SER A 4 -26.35 -20.04 -6.88
C SER A 4 -26.06 -18.65 -7.46
N ASP A 5 -25.20 -18.59 -8.49
CA ASP A 5 -24.93 -17.32 -9.18
C ASP A 5 -26.19 -16.73 -9.82
N THR A 6 -27.10 -17.59 -10.27
CA THR A 6 -28.40 -17.17 -10.80
C THR A 6 -29.23 -16.48 -9.72
N ALA A 7 -29.30 -17.04 -8.51
CA ALA A 7 -30.03 -16.44 -7.39
C ALA A 7 -29.42 -15.08 -6.96
N VAL A 8 -28.09 -14.97 -6.96
CA VAL A 8 -27.38 -13.72 -6.65
C VAL A 8 -27.69 -12.66 -7.71
N ARG A 9 -27.65 -13.02 -8.98
CA ARG A 9 -27.90 -12.11 -10.10
C ARG A 9 -29.36 -11.64 -10.11
N SER A 10 -30.32 -12.56 -9.96
CA SER A 10 -31.76 -12.30 -10.03
C SER A 10 -32.33 -11.62 -8.78
N ALA A 11 -31.59 -11.53 -7.67
CA ALA A 11 -32.01 -10.85 -6.44
C ALA A 11 -32.35 -9.38 -6.73
N LYS A 12 -33.60 -8.98 -6.51
CA LYS A 12 -34.09 -7.62 -6.73
C LYS A 12 -34.18 -6.88 -5.42
N ALA A 13 -34.02 -5.54 -5.46
CA ALA A 13 -34.28 -4.69 -4.32
C ALA A 13 -35.75 -4.78 -3.88
N THR A 14 -35.97 -4.65 -2.59
CA THR A 14 -37.30 -4.55 -1.95
C THR A 14 -37.31 -3.34 -1.03
N ASP A 15 -38.48 -2.97 -0.47
CA ASP A 15 -38.61 -1.81 0.42
C ASP A 15 -37.75 -1.87 1.68
N LYS A 16 -37.37 -3.08 2.09
CA LYS A 16 -36.50 -3.32 3.25
C LYS A 16 -35.28 -4.16 2.86
N PRO A 17 -34.12 -3.96 3.50
CA PRO A 17 -32.99 -4.83 3.26
C PRO A 17 -33.28 -6.27 3.69
N TYR A 18 -32.85 -7.23 2.89
CA TYR A 18 -33.02 -8.64 3.22
C TYR A 18 -31.74 -9.44 2.96
N LYS A 19 -31.68 -10.64 3.56
CA LYS A 19 -30.51 -11.53 3.49
C LYS A 19 -30.84 -12.76 2.68
N LEU A 20 -29.95 -13.13 1.78
CA LEU A 20 -29.93 -14.42 1.12
C LEU A 20 -28.81 -15.27 1.74
N PRO A 21 -29.14 -16.27 2.55
CA PRO A 21 -28.14 -17.07 3.25
C PRO A 21 -27.40 -18.00 2.28
N ASP A 22 -26.10 -18.15 2.50
CA ASP A 22 -25.26 -19.19 1.96
C ASP A 22 -24.75 -20.07 3.11
N GLU A 23 -23.75 -20.90 2.87
CA GLU A 23 -23.17 -21.78 3.88
C GLU A 23 -22.20 -21.08 4.83
N LYS A 24 -22.05 -21.66 6.04
CA LYS A 24 -20.98 -21.31 7.00
C LYS A 24 -20.99 -19.85 7.42
N GLY A 25 -22.19 -19.25 7.56
CA GLY A 25 -22.37 -17.88 8.02
C GLY A 25 -22.21 -16.81 6.94
N LEU A 26 -21.95 -17.20 5.68
CA LEU A 26 -21.96 -16.28 4.53
C LEU A 26 -23.40 -15.95 4.14
N PHE A 27 -23.67 -14.71 3.77
CA PHE A 27 -24.93 -14.27 3.17
C PHE A 27 -24.74 -13.05 2.27
N LEU A 28 -25.62 -12.89 1.31
CA LEU A 28 -25.77 -11.69 0.51
C LEU A 28 -26.81 -10.79 1.16
N LEU A 29 -26.44 -9.57 1.51
CA LEU A 29 -27.34 -8.52 1.99
C LEU A 29 -27.76 -7.67 0.79
N VAL A 30 -29.04 -7.68 0.45
CA VAL A 30 -29.62 -6.85 -0.62
C VAL A 30 -30.28 -5.64 0.00
N HIS A 31 -29.86 -4.46 -0.40
CA HIS A 31 -30.39 -3.18 0.09
C HIS A 31 -31.49 -2.62 -0.82
N PRO A 32 -32.40 -1.76 -0.30
CA PRO A 32 -33.46 -1.12 -1.08
C PRO A 32 -32.98 -0.32 -2.29
N ASN A 33 -31.76 0.22 -2.22
CA ASN A 33 -31.12 0.93 -3.32
C ASN A 33 -30.51 0.01 -4.39
N GLY A 34 -30.71 -1.30 -4.31
CA GLY A 34 -30.20 -2.29 -5.26
C GLY A 34 -28.77 -2.76 -4.98
N SER A 35 -28.04 -2.15 -4.05
CA SER A 35 -26.70 -2.59 -3.69
C SER A 35 -26.71 -3.95 -2.99
N LYS A 36 -25.75 -4.81 -3.31
CA LYS A 36 -25.63 -6.17 -2.80
C LYS A 36 -24.27 -6.34 -2.12
N TYR A 37 -24.28 -6.72 -0.84
CA TYR A 37 -23.08 -6.84 -0.01
C TYR A 37 -22.87 -8.24 0.49
N TRP A 38 -21.71 -8.80 0.29
CA TRP A 38 -21.30 -10.05 0.89
C TRP A 38 -20.90 -9.83 2.34
N ARG A 39 -21.52 -10.57 3.23
CA ARG A 39 -21.30 -10.51 4.67
C ARG A 39 -21.11 -11.92 5.23
N GLN A 40 -20.25 -12.04 6.23
CA GLN A 40 -20.08 -13.26 7.00
C GLN A 40 -20.37 -12.96 8.48
N LYS A 41 -21.29 -13.73 9.05
CA LYS A 41 -21.56 -13.77 10.49
C LYS A 41 -20.64 -14.81 11.12
N TYR A 42 -19.94 -14.45 12.20
CA TYR A 42 -19.03 -15.33 12.93
C TYR A 42 -19.03 -15.02 14.41
N ARG A 43 -18.46 -15.92 15.22
CA ARG A 43 -18.24 -15.70 16.66
C ARG A 43 -16.77 -15.69 16.97
N PHE A 44 -16.35 -14.76 17.84
CA PHE A 44 -14.99 -14.68 18.35
C PHE A 44 -15.02 -14.14 19.78
N GLY A 45 -14.31 -14.80 20.71
CA GLY A 45 -14.30 -14.45 22.12
C GLY A 45 -15.70 -14.39 22.75
N GLY A 46 -16.58 -15.33 22.38
CA GLY A 46 -17.97 -15.39 22.87
C GLY A 46 -18.93 -14.36 22.23
N LYS A 47 -18.43 -13.39 21.44
CA LYS A 47 -19.23 -12.34 20.82
C LYS A 47 -19.54 -12.66 19.36
N GLU A 48 -20.75 -12.32 18.93
CA GLU A 48 -21.14 -12.36 17.52
C GLU A 48 -20.61 -11.14 16.79
N LYS A 49 -19.98 -11.36 15.64
CA LYS A 49 -19.39 -10.32 14.80
C LYS A 49 -19.80 -10.50 13.34
N LEU A 50 -19.66 -9.41 12.57
CA LEU A 50 -20.00 -9.36 11.16
C LEU A 50 -18.78 -8.87 10.34
N LEU A 51 -18.36 -9.66 9.35
CA LEU A 51 -17.27 -9.32 8.44
C LEU A 51 -17.83 -8.95 7.06
N SER A 52 -17.35 -7.84 6.50
CA SER A 52 -17.62 -7.47 5.10
C SER A 52 -16.67 -8.22 4.18
N LEU A 53 -17.20 -8.95 3.19
CA LEU A 53 -16.39 -9.73 2.26
C LEU A 53 -16.34 -9.13 0.84
N GLY A 54 -17.13 -8.10 0.57
CA GLY A 54 -17.10 -7.39 -0.71
C GLY A 54 -18.49 -6.97 -1.17
N VAL A 55 -18.53 -6.38 -2.36
CA VAL A 55 -19.74 -5.87 -3.01
C VAL A 55 -19.93 -6.61 -4.33
N TYR A 56 -21.13 -7.05 -4.63
CA TYR A 56 -21.48 -7.59 -5.93
C TYR A 56 -21.81 -6.42 -6.90
N PRO A 57 -21.39 -6.43 -8.18
CA PRO A 57 -20.78 -7.57 -8.89
C PRO A 57 -19.24 -7.69 -8.75
N ASP A 58 -18.52 -6.72 -8.22
CA ASP A 58 -17.04 -6.73 -8.14
C ASP A 58 -16.51 -7.97 -7.41
N THR A 59 -17.29 -8.48 -6.45
CA THR A 59 -17.02 -9.74 -5.76
C THR A 59 -18.12 -10.72 -6.14
N GLY A 60 -17.78 -11.75 -6.91
CA GLY A 60 -18.69 -12.85 -7.26
C GLY A 60 -18.92 -13.83 -6.10
N LEU A 61 -19.87 -14.77 -6.26
CA LEU A 61 -20.16 -15.77 -5.25
C LEU A 61 -18.94 -16.66 -4.94
N LYS A 62 -18.18 -17.05 -5.96
CA LYS A 62 -16.95 -17.83 -5.80
C LYS A 62 -15.92 -17.09 -4.93
N ASP A 63 -15.69 -15.82 -5.23
CA ASP A 63 -14.73 -15.01 -4.48
C ASP A 63 -15.18 -14.76 -3.04
N ALA A 64 -16.50 -14.54 -2.85
CA ALA A 64 -17.08 -14.39 -1.51
C ALA A 64 -16.87 -15.66 -0.65
N ARG A 65 -17.04 -16.85 -1.24
CA ARG A 65 -16.78 -18.13 -0.59
C ARG A 65 -15.30 -18.32 -0.26
N GLN A 66 -14.39 -17.97 -1.16
CA GLN A 66 -12.94 -17.98 -0.88
C GLN A 66 -12.57 -17.07 0.27
N ARG A 67 -13.08 -15.83 0.29
CA ARG A 67 -12.85 -14.87 1.38
C ARG A 67 -13.44 -15.35 2.71
N ARG A 68 -14.61 -15.99 2.68
CA ARG A 68 -15.19 -16.67 3.85
C ARG A 68 -14.26 -17.76 4.38
N ASP A 69 -13.76 -18.62 3.51
CA ASP A 69 -12.92 -19.75 3.93
C ASP A 69 -11.59 -19.28 4.48
N ALA A 70 -11.00 -18.21 3.90
CA ALA A 70 -9.83 -17.54 4.45
C ALA A 70 -10.09 -16.96 5.85
N ALA A 71 -11.23 -16.28 6.04
CA ALA A 71 -11.62 -15.76 7.35
C ALA A 71 -11.83 -16.89 8.38
N ARG A 72 -12.41 -18.03 7.96
CA ARG A 72 -12.58 -19.20 8.83
C ARG A 72 -11.25 -19.85 9.24
N LYS A 73 -10.26 -19.83 8.35
CA LYS A 73 -8.91 -20.30 8.69
C LYS A 73 -8.29 -19.43 9.79
N LEU A 74 -8.38 -18.10 9.69
CA LEU A 74 -7.94 -17.20 10.74
C LEU A 74 -8.64 -17.49 12.08
N LEU A 75 -9.95 -17.74 12.05
CA LEU A 75 -10.70 -18.10 13.26
C LEU A 75 -10.23 -19.42 13.87
N ALA A 76 -9.91 -20.43 13.06
CA ALA A 76 -9.36 -21.68 13.53
C ALA A 76 -7.98 -21.50 14.17
N ASP A 77 -7.18 -20.57 13.67
CA ASP A 77 -5.88 -20.19 14.21
C ASP A 77 -5.99 -19.22 15.41
N GLY A 78 -7.21 -18.98 15.94
CA GLY A 78 -7.43 -18.10 17.10
C GLY A 78 -7.30 -16.59 16.79
N VAL A 79 -7.34 -16.19 15.52
CA VAL A 79 -7.20 -14.79 15.08
C VAL A 79 -8.56 -14.24 14.65
N ASP A 80 -8.92 -13.04 15.15
CA ASP A 80 -10.12 -12.32 14.71
C ASP A 80 -9.93 -11.75 13.29
N PRO A 81 -10.67 -12.21 12.28
CA PRO A 81 -10.54 -11.72 10.90
C PRO A 81 -10.83 -10.22 10.76
N GLY A 82 -11.72 -9.68 11.59
CA GLY A 82 -12.06 -8.25 11.59
C GLY A 82 -10.88 -7.40 12.06
N GLU A 83 -10.27 -7.77 13.17
CA GLU A 83 -9.11 -7.06 13.72
C GLU A 83 -7.86 -7.26 12.83
N HIS A 84 -7.64 -8.47 12.32
CA HIS A 84 -6.57 -8.74 11.36
C HIS A 84 -6.66 -7.82 10.12
N ARG A 85 -7.87 -7.65 9.57
CA ARG A 85 -8.10 -6.76 8.42
C ARG A 85 -7.89 -5.28 8.76
N LYS A 86 -8.29 -4.84 9.96
CA LYS A 86 -8.04 -3.47 10.42
C LYS A 86 -6.55 -3.21 10.58
N ALA A 87 -5.82 -4.12 11.20
CA ALA A 87 -4.37 -4.04 11.35
C ALA A 87 -3.66 -3.98 10.00
N ALA A 88 -4.01 -4.86 9.06
CA ALA A 88 -3.46 -4.86 7.71
C ALA A 88 -3.74 -3.54 6.96
N LYS A 89 -4.94 -2.96 7.12
CA LYS A 89 -5.27 -1.66 6.54
C LYS A 89 -4.47 -0.52 7.19
N ALA A 90 -4.30 -0.54 8.51
CA ALA A 90 -3.50 0.45 9.23
C ALA A 90 -2.04 0.43 8.77
N VAL A 91 -1.43 -0.75 8.68
CA VAL A 91 -0.06 -0.92 8.15
C VAL A 91 0.06 -0.41 6.72
N LYS A 92 -0.94 -0.68 5.86
CA LYS A 92 -0.93 -0.17 4.48
C LYS A 92 -1.00 1.36 4.42
N VAL A 93 -1.81 1.98 5.26
CA VAL A 93 -1.94 3.45 5.34
C VAL A 93 -0.65 4.06 5.87
N GLU A 94 -0.06 3.47 6.91
CA GLU A 94 1.21 3.91 7.47
C GLU A 94 2.35 3.81 6.46
N ARG A 95 2.46 2.69 5.75
CA ARG A 95 3.45 2.51 4.66
C ARG A 95 3.29 3.57 3.56
N ALA A 96 2.05 3.87 3.15
CA ALA A 96 1.79 4.88 2.15
C ALA A 96 2.15 6.30 2.64
N ALA A 97 1.84 6.63 3.89
CA ALA A 97 2.20 7.90 4.51
C ALA A 97 3.73 8.06 4.70
N ASN A 98 4.45 6.95 4.87
CA ASN A 98 5.90 6.89 5.02
C ASN A 98 6.60 6.41 3.73
N SER A 99 5.97 6.60 2.56
CA SER A 99 6.62 6.30 1.29
C SER A 99 7.76 7.27 1.00
N PHE A 100 8.75 6.81 0.23
CA PHE A 100 9.93 7.61 -0.12
C PHE A 100 9.56 8.92 -0.81
N GLU A 101 8.55 8.91 -1.68
CA GLU A 101 8.09 10.12 -2.37
C GLU A 101 7.44 11.11 -1.41
N VAL A 102 6.56 10.67 -0.52
CA VAL A 102 5.90 11.55 0.46
C VAL A 102 6.95 12.24 1.33
N ILE A 103 7.91 11.47 1.85
CA ILE A 103 8.98 12.02 2.69
C ILE A 103 9.94 12.88 1.87
N GLY A 104 10.24 12.49 0.64
CA GLY A 104 11.10 13.26 -0.26
C GLY A 104 10.51 14.61 -0.63
N ARG A 105 9.20 14.70 -0.86
CA ARG A 105 8.49 15.97 -1.10
C ARG A 105 8.45 16.83 0.16
N GLU A 106 8.19 16.24 1.33
CA GLU A 106 8.23 16.95 2.60
C GLU A 106 9.62 17.53 2.89
N TRP A 107 10.68 16.72 2.70
CA TRP A 107 12.07 17.19 2.81
C TRP A 107 12.36 18.33 1.83
N PHE A 108 11.91 18.22 0.58
CA PHE A 108 12.10 19.23 -0.45
C PHE A 108 11.44 20.54 -0.06
N GLU A 109 10.17 20.53 0.31
CA GLU A 109 9.43 21.75 0.70
C GLU A 109 10.07 22.44 1.93
N LYS A 110 10.52 21.67 2.90
CA LYS A 110 11.20 22.21 4.10
C LYS A 110 12.52 22.90 3.79
N ASN A 111 13.23 22.45 2.76
CA ASN A 111 14.55 23.01 2.42
C ASN A 111 14.50 23.98 1.22
N ARG A 112 13.38 24.06 0.50
CA ARG A 112 13.23 24.78 -0.75
C ARG A 112 13.67 26.25 -0.64
N GLU A 113 13.29 26.94 0.43
CA GLU A 113 13.61 28.35 0.63
C GLU A 113 15.11 28.62 0.90
N THR A 114 15.86 27.58 1.28
CA THR A 114 17.31 27.70 1.51
C THR A 114 18.12 27.63 0.23
N TRP A 115 17.50 27.26 -0.90
CA TRP A 115 18.16 27.10 -2.19
C TRP A 115 17.78 28.20 -3.18
N ALA A 116 18.69 28.50 -4.11
CA ALA A 116 18.32 29.30 -5.28
C ALA A 116 17.24 28.55 -6.09
N ALA A 117 16.27 29.26 -6.65
CA ALA A 117 15.13 28.70 -7.37
C ALA A 117 15.56 27.69 -8.46
N SER A 118 16.57 28.04 -9.28
CA SER A 118 17.10 27.17 -10.33
C SER A 118 17.75 25.87 -9.81
N HIS A 119 18.29 25.91 -8.57
CA HIS A 119 18.85 24.72 -7.92
C HIS A 119 17.74 23.82 -7.38
N ALA A 120 16.74 24.39 -6.72
CA ALA A 120 15.56 23.66 -6.26
C ALA A 120 14.85 22.96 -7.40
N ASP A 121 14.63 23.64 -8.55
CA ASP A 121 14.02 23.04 -9.74
C ASP A 121 14.81 21.85 -10.28
N LYS A 122 16.15 21.90 -10.25
CA LYS A 122 16.98 20.77 -10.67
C LYS A 122 16.87 19.58 -9.71
N ILE A 123 16.73 19.83 -8.41
CA ILE A 123 16.55 18.78 -7.40
C ILE A 123 15.22 18.07 -7.62
N ILE A 124 14.11 18.83 -7.63
CA ILE A 124 12.78 18.20 -7.73
C ILE A 124 12.59 17.48 -9.06
N LYS A 125 13.01 18.05 -10.19
CA LYS A 125 12.97 17.40 -11.51
C LYS A 125 13.77 16.10 -11.54
N ARG A 126 14.95 16.07 -10.90
CA ARG A 126 15.73 14.83 -10.78
C ARG A 126 15.01 13.78 -9.96
N LEU A 127 14.40 14.16 -8.84
CA LEU A 127 13.63 13.23 -8.02
C LEU A 127 12.42 12.69 -8.77
N GLU A 128 11.65 13.56 -9.42
CA GLU A 128 10.43 13.19 -10.15
C GLU A 128 10.69 12.33 -11.39
N ASN A 129 11.75 12.63 -12.13
CA ASN A 129 12.03 11.92 -13.36
C ASN A 129 12.84 10.64 -13.16
N ASP A 130 13.72 10.62 -12.17
CA ASP A 130 14.75 9.59 -12.06
C ASP A 130 14.61 8.69 -10.83
N VAL A 131 14.01 9.18 -9.75
CA VAL A 131 13.98 8.47 -8.45
C VAL A 131 12.57 8.02 -8.07
N PHE A 132 11.61 8.94 -8.00
CA PHE A 132 10.24 8.62 -7.57
C PHE A 132 9.52 7.56 -8.38
N PRO A 133 9.70 7.45 -9.71
CA PRO A 133 9.06 6.38 -10.48
C PRO A 133 9.44 4.97 -10.01
N TRP A 134 10.58 4.82 -9.33
CA TRP A 134 11.15 3.53 -8.92
C TRP A 134 11.11 3.28 -7.42
N LEU A 135 11.38 4.31 -6.62
CA LEU A 135 11.44 4.22 -5.15
C LEU A 135 10.22 4.86 -4.48
N GLY A 136 9.54 5.79 -5.16
CA GLY A 136 8.56 6.67 -4.56
C GLY A 136 7.45 5.96 -3.79
N GLY A 137 6.93 4.86 -4.32
CA GLY A 137 5.84 4.09 -3.70
C GLY A 137 6.28 3.12 -2.59
N LYS A 138 7.59 2.91 -2.39
CA LYS A 138 8.10 2.03 -1.32
C LYS A 138 8.10 2.77 0.02
N ALA A 139 7.77 2.07 1.10
CA ALA A 139 7.98 2.59 2.45
C ALA A 139 9.48 2.83 2.66
N ILE A 140 9.86 4.03 3.14
CA ILE A 140 11.27 4.44 3.21
C ILE A 140 12.11 3.50 4.07
N ALA A 141 11.55 2.98 5.16
CA ALA A 141 12.22 2.05 6.05
C ALA A 141 12.53 0.67 5.39
N GLU A 142 11.86 0.34 4.29
CA GLU A 142 12.02 -0.94 3.59
C GLU A 142 12.97 -0.84 2.37
N ILE A 143 13.46 0.36 2.05
CA ILE A 143 14.37 0.56 0.93
C ILE A 143 15.78 0.16 1.32
N THR A 144 16.36 -0.73 0.51
CA THR A 144 17.69 -1.27 0.70
C THR A 144 18.73 -0.62 -0.20
N ALA A 145 20.02 -0.81 0.08
CA ALA A 145 21.10 -0.33 -0.77
C ALA A 145 21.00 -0.87 -2.23
N PRO A 146 20.70 -2.15 -2.49
CA PRO A 146 20.44 -2.64 -3.85
C PRO A 146 19.28 -1.93 -4.57
N ASP A 147 18.21 -1.55 -3.85
CA ASP A 147 17.11 -0.78 -4.45
C ASP A 147 17.60 0.57 -4.98
N VAL A 148 18.31 1.31 -4.14
CA VAL A 148 18.89 2.61 -4.54
C VAL A 148 19.89 2.43 -5.67
N LEU A 149 20.78 1.46 -5.58
CA LEU A 149 21.78 1.19 -6.64
C LEU A 149 21.12 0.92 -7.98
N SER A 150 20.02 0.17 -8.00
CA SER A 150 19.30 -0.13 -9.25
C SER A 150 18.83 1.13 -9.96
N VAL A 151 18.39 2.14 -9.20
CA VAL A 151 17.98 3.44 -9.74
C VAL A 151 19.18 4.24 -10.24
N LEU A 152 20.25 4.30 -9.45
CA LEU A 152 21.45 5.04 -9.82
C LEU A 152 22.09 4.46 -11.12
N ARG A 153 22.10 3.15 -11.27
CA ARG A 153 22.58 2.48 -12.50
C ARG A 153 21.70 2.75 -13.72
N ARG A 154 20.40 2.97 -13.55
CA ARG A 154 19.52 3.40 -14.65
C ARG A 154 19.89 4.80 -15.14
N ILE A 155 20.24 5.69 -14.23
CA ILE A 155 20.69 7.04 -14.57
C ILE A 155 22.07 6.97 -15.24
N GLU A 156 22.99 6.20 -14.69
CA GLU A 156 24.31 5.94 -15.26
C GLU A 156 24.23 5.39 -16.69
N GLY A 157 23.38 4.37 -16.92
CA GLY A 157 23.20 3.72 -18.23
C GLY A 157 22.71 4.66 -19.34
N ARG A 158 22.19 5.86 -18.98
CA ARG A 158 21.87 6.94 -19.94
C ARG A 158 23.08 7.87 -20.23
N GLY A 159 24.25 7.55 -19.71
CA GLY A 159 25.46 8.37 -19.87
C GLY A 159 25.53 9.59 -18.96
N THR A 160 24.67 9.68 -17.92
CA THR A 160 24.57 10.85 -17.03
C THR A 160 25.10 10.54 -15.62
N LEU A 161 26.35 10.11 -15.52
CA LEU A 161 26.99 9.67 -14.28
C LEU A 161 26.96 10.75 -13.17
N ASP A 162 27.22 12.02 -13.51
CA ASP A 162 27.15 13.13 -12.54
C ASP A 162 25.72 13.27 -11.96
N THR A 163 24.70 13.07 -12.78
CA THR A 163 23.30 13.06 -12.33
C THR A 163 23.02 11.88 -11.39
N ALA A 164 23.62 10.70 -11.65
CA ALA A 164 23.50 9.55 -10.75
C ALA A 164 24.10 9.84 -9.37
N HIS A 165 25.28 10.41 -9.31
CA HIS A 165 25.91 10.83 -8.04
C HIS A 165 25.07 11.86 -7.30
N ARG A 166 24.55 12.87 -7.98
CA ARG A 166 23.68 13.89 -7.38
C ARG A 166 22.35 13.28 -6.89
N ALA A 167 21.77 12.34 -7.63
CA ALA A 167 20.58 11.61 -7.21
C ALA A 167 20.84 10.81 -5.94
N GLY A 168 21.96 10.09 -5.87
CA GLY A 168 22.40 9.39 -4.67
C GLY A 168 22.53 10.33 -3.46
N GLY A 169 23.17 11.51 -3.66
CA GLY A 169 23.28 12.54 -2.62
C GLY A 169 21.90 13.04 -2.13
N ASN A 170 20.95 13.28 -3.04
CA ASN A 170 19.58 13.66 -2.66
C ASN A 170 18.87 12.53 -1.90
N CYS A 171 19.00 11.28 -2.34
CA CYS A 171 18.44 10.12 -1.62
C CYS A 171 19.00 10.06 -0.18
N SER A 172 20.31 10.19 0.01
CA SER A 172 20.94 10.20 1.33
C SER A 172 20.39 11.32 2.23
N GLN A 173 20.16 12.52 1.69
CA GLN A 173 19.58 13.63 2.43
C GLN A 173 18.14 13.34 2.87
N ILE A 174 17.34 12.72 1.98
CA ILE A 174 15.96 12.28 2.30
C ILE A 174 15.96 11.20 3.38
N PHE A 175 16.84 10.21 3.30
CA PHE A 175 16.98 9.18 4.34
C PHE A 175 17.37 9.78 5.69
N ARG A 176 18.34 10.69 5.72
CA ARG A 176 18.73 11.39 6.97
C ARG A 176 17.59 12.20 7.56
N TYR A 177 16.80 12.85 6.73
CA TYR A 177 15.59 13.53 7.17
C TYR A 177 14.56 12.54 7.75
N ALA A 178 14.36 11.40 7.10
CA ALA A 178 13.48 10.34 7.60
C ALA A 178 13.95 9.79 8.95
N ILE A 179 15.25 9.58 9.13
CA ILE A 179 15.86 9.16 10.41
C ILE A 179 15.60 10.20 11.49
N ALA A 180 15.88 11.48 11.22
CA ALA A 180 15.68 12.57 12.16
C ALA A 180 14.21 12.74 12.59
N THR A 181 13.27 12.29 11.77
CA THR A 181 11.81 12.32 12.03
C THR A 181 11.23 10.99 12.46
N GLY A 182 12.07 9.97 12.76
CA GLY A 182 11.67 8.66 13.29
C GLY A 182 10.94 7.75 12.28
N ARG A 183 11.13 8.00 10.96
CA ARG A 183 10.46 7.23 9.89
C ARG A 183 11.39 6.24 9.17
N ALA A 184 12.67 6.25 9.48
CA ALA A 184 13.67 5.28 9.04
C ALA A 184 14.74 5.12 10.11
N ASP A 185 15.41 3.96 10.13
CA ASP A 185 16.46 3.67 11.11
C ASP A 185 17.87 3.87 10.53
N ARG A 186 17.98 3.90 9.18
CA ARG A 186 19.28 3.89 8.49
C ARG A 186 19.20 4.57 7.13
N ASP A 187 20.33 5.17 6.72
CA ASP A 187 20.60 5.61 5.34
C ASP A 187 21.38 4.52 4.60
N PRO A 188 20.82 3.90 3.55
CA PRO A 188 21.50 2.84 2.81
C PRO A 188 22.51 3.35 1.76
N VAL A 189 22.53 4.68 1.48
CA VAL A 189 23.36 5.26 0.41
C VAL A 189 24.87 5.15 0.69
N PRO A 190 25.37 5.32 1.92
CA PRO A 190 26.80 5.14 2.22
C PRO A 190 27.36 3.76 1.86
N ASP A 191 26.53 2.72 1.90
CA ASP A 191 26.92 1.35 1.52
C ASP A 191 27.22 1.22 0.01
N LEU A 192 26.85 2.22 -0.79
CA LEU A 192 27.05 2.24 -2.25
C LEU A 192 28.39 2.88 -2.65
N ARG A 193 29.24 3.23 -1.68
CA ARG A 193 30.56 3.81 -2.00
C ARG A 193 31.37 2.84 -2.88
N GLY A 194 31.81 3.33 -4.04
CA GLY A 194 32.55 2.54 -5.01
C GLY A 194 31.67 1.68 -5.96
N ALA A 195 30.33 1.67 -5.78
CA ALA A 195 29.43 0.90 -6.64
C ALA A 195 29.14 1.59 -8.01
N LEU A 196 29.43 2.89 -8.11
CA LEU A 196 29.43 3.67 -9.35
C LEU A 196 30.87 4.15 -9.65
N PRO A 197 31.24 4.31 -10.94
CA PRO A 197 32.50 4.96 -11.31
C PRO A 197 32.60 6.36 -10.69
N PRO A 198 33.82 6.89 -10.46
CA PRO A 198 33.98 8.27 -10.00
C PRO A 198 33.43 9.26 -11.04
N ALA A 199 32.78 10.32 -10.56
CA ALA A 199 32.40 11.45 -11.40
C ALA A 199 33.66 12.08 -11.99
N ARG A 200 33.65 12.35 -13.29
CA ARG A 200 34.75 13.04 -14.00
C ARG A 200 34.61 14.54 -13.83
#